data_ca5090273dd8410be45b455cdb7105f3
#
_entry.id   ca5090273dd8410be45b455cdb7105f3
#
_cell.length_a   1.000
_cell.length_b   1.000
_cell.length_c   1.000
_cell.angle_alpha   90.00
_cell.angle_beta   90.00
_cell.angle_gamma   90.00
#
_symmetry.space_group_name_H-M   'P 1'
#
loop_
_entity.id
_entity.type
_entity.pdbx_description
1 polymer ?
#
loop_
_entity_poly.entity_id
_entity_poly.type
_entity_poly.pdbx_seq_one_letter_code
_entity_poly.pdbx_strand_id
1 'polypeptide(L)'
;MHRRLPSLRGLQAFEAFARLGSMVRAADELCVTHGAVSRQIRALEQQVGAALVTGPRHRLALTPAGARLAASLAGAFDQIAAGLPGAQSAEAFVVSAPSTFAMKWLIPRLPRFIEAHPDVPVRIVEDSPSQPDFGGGGVHAAIALHRGPAPAGLAVTAF
;
A
#
# COMPACT_ATOMS: atom_id res chain seq x y z
N MET A 1 16.59 -10.25 -17.76
CA MET A 1 16.93 -10.59 -16.37
C MET A 1 15.76 -11.32 -15.71
N HIS A 2 15.88 -12.61 -15.39
CA HIS A 2 14.83 -13.31 -14.63
C HIS A 2 14.87 -12.85 -13.17
N ARG A 3 13.82 -12.18 -12.72
CA ARG A 3 13.64 -11.90 -11.28
C ARG A 3 13.38 -13.24 -10.56
N ARG A 4 14.33 -13.74 -9.78
CA ARG A 4 14.12 -14.90 -8.90
C ARG A 4 13.30 -14.46 -7.69
N LEU A 5 11.99 -14.45 -7.84
CA LEU A 5 11.09 -14.22 -6.71
C LEU A 5 10.86 -15.54 -5.97
N PRO A 6 10.71 -15.50 -4.65
CA PRO A 6 10.22 -16.62 -3.86
C PRO A 6 8.80 -17.00 -4.28
N SER A 7 8.30 -18.13 -3.73
CA SER A 7 6.93 -18.57 -3.97
C SER A 7 5.91 -17.47 -3.63
N LEU A 8 5.04 -17.11 -4.58
CA LEU A 8 3.96 -16.13 -4.35
C LEU A 8 3.06 -16.51 -3.17
N ARG A 9 2.76 -17.81 -2.99
CA ARG A 9 2.00 -18.30 -1.84
C ARG A 9 2.72 -18.03 -0.51
N GLY A 10 4.05 -18.17 -0.49
CA GLY A 10 4.86 -17.82 0.68
C GLY A 10 4.82 -16.31 0.98
N LEU A 11 4.93 -15.49 -0.06
CA LEU A 11 4.86 -14.03 0.07
C LEU A 11 3.48 -13.58 0.55
N GLN A 12 2.39 -14.15 0.01
CA GLN A 12 1.01 -13.87 0.45
C GLN A 12 0.77 -14.29 1.91
N ALA A 13 1.21 -15.50 2.29
CA ALA A 13 1.06 -15.98 3.65
C ALA A 13 1.82 -15.11 4.67
N PHE A 14 3.00 -14.65 4.29
CA PHE A 14 3.81 -13.78 5.13
C PHE A 14 3.21 -12.37 5.22
N GLU A 15 2.75 -11.77 4.13
CA GLU A 15 2.09 -10.46 4.11
C GLU A 15 0.84 -10.47 4.99
N ALA A 16 -0.05 -11.44 4.79
CA ALA A 16 -1.27 -11.57 5.60
C ALA A 16 -0.95 -11.70 7.10
N PHE A 17 0.06 -12.51 7.46
CA PHE A 17 0.52 -12.59 8.85
C PHE A 17 1.07 -11.25 9.35
N ALA A 18 1.91 -10.58 8.57
CA ALA A 18 2.53 -9.32 8.96
C ALA A 18 1.51 -8.21 9.23
N ARG A 19 0.48 -8.12 8.38
CA ARG A 19 -0.60 -7.15 8.48
C ARG A 19 -1.57 -7.45 9.60
N LEU A 20 -1.96 -8.72 9.78
CA LEU A 20 -2.97 -9.14 10.75
C LEU A 20 -2.41 -9.44 12.14
N GLY A 21 -1.09 -9.64 12.26
CA GLY A 21 -0.43 -9.99 13.53
C GLY A 21 -0.81 -11.37 14.09
N SER A 22 -1.48 -12.21 13.30
CA SER A 22 -2.02 -13.49 13.75
C SER A 22 -2.00 -14.53 12.64
N MET A 23 -1.41 -15.69 12.93
CA MET A 23 -1.41 -16.83 12.00
C MET A 23 -2.81 -17.41 11.75
N VAL A 24 -3.70 -17.33 12.74
CA VAL A 24 -5.09 -17.78 12.60
C VAL A 24 -5.84 -16.88 11.65
N ARG A 25 -5.80 -15.57 11.88
CA ARG A 25 -6.46 -14.58 11.01
C ARG A 25 -5.91 -14.61 9.58
N ALA A 26 -4.60 -14.81 9.42
CA ALA A 26 -4.00 -14.99 8.09
C ALA A 26 -4.49 -16.27 7.40
N ALA A 27 -4.66 -17.36 8.14
CA ALA A 27 -5.21 -18.60 7.62
C ALA A 27 -6.67 -18.47 7.20
N ASP A 28 -7.48 -17.79 8.00
CA ASP A 28 -8.89 -17.51 7.71
C ASP A 28 -9.02 -16.64 6.43
N GLU A 29 -8.24 -15.57 6.33
CA GLU A 29 -8.23 -14.67 5.15
C GLU A 29 -7.84 -15.41 3.86
N LEU A 30 -6.83 -16.27 3.94
CA LEU A 30 -6.32 -17.03 2.80
C LEU A 30 -7.10 -18.32 2.53
N CYS A 31 -8.15 -18.61 3.30
CA CYS A 31 -8.95 -19.83 3.21
C CYS A 31 -8.08 -21.10 3.26
N VAL A 32 -7.08 -21.13 4.14
CA VAL A 32 -6.18 -22.27 4.34
C VAL A 32 -6.06 -22.63 5.82
N THR A 33 -5.39 -23.75 6.13
CA THR A 33 -5.14 -24.12 7.53
C THR A 33 -3.99 -23.29 8.13
N HIS A 34 -4.03 -23.06 9.44
CA HIS A 34 -2.93 -22.44 10.20
C HIS A 34 -1.57 -23.14 9.94
N GLY A 35 -1.58 -24.49 9.86
CA GLY A 35 -0.39 -25.28 9.55
C GLY A 35 0.15 -25.00 8.13
N ALA A 36 -0.73 -24.68 7.18
CA ALA A 36 -0.32 -24.31 5.82
C ALA A 36 0.40 -22.95 5.81
N VAL A 37 -0.16 -21.93 6.46
CA VAL A 37 0.47 -20.61 6.60
C VAL A 37 1.85 -20.74 7.23
N SER A 38 1.95 -21.46 8.36
CA SER A 38 3.24 -21.69 9.04
C SER A 38 4.27 -22.38 8.16
N ARG A 39 3.87 -23.38 7.37
CA ARG A 39 4.77 -24.06 6.41
C ARG A 39 5.21 -23.13 5.29
N GLN A 40 4.30 -22.33 4.75
CA GLN A 40 4.61 -21.38 3.67
C GLN A 40 5.59 -20.30 4.12
N ILE A 41 5.43 -19.76 5.32
CA ILE A 41 6.36 -18.77 5.89
C ILE A 41 7.74 -19.40 6.12
N ARG A 42 7.82 -20.61 6.67
CA ARG A 42 9.12 -21.30 6.84
C ARG A 42 9.81 -21.59 5.52
N ALA A 43 9.06 -22.00 4.50
CA ALA A 43 9.63 -22.22 3.18
C ALA A 43 10.13 -20.89 2.57
N LEU A 44 9.44 -19.78 2.79
CA LEU A 44 9.89 -18.46 2.40
C LEU A 44 11.19 -18.07 3.10
N GLU A 45 11.28 -18.25 4.43
CA GLU A 45 12.49 -18.00 5.21
C GLU A 45 13.70 -18.78 4.68
N GLN A 46 13.49 -20.06 4.34
CA GLN A 46 14.52 -20.90 3.72
C GLN A 46 14.95 -20.36 2.35
N GLN A 47 14.01 -19.91 1.52
CA GLN A 47 14.32 -19.37 0.19
C GLN A 47 15.06 -18.02 0.24
N VAL A 48 14.71 -17.17 1.20
CA VAL A 48 15.37 -15.85 1.36
C VAL A 48 16.63 -15.92 2.23
N GLY A 49 16.87 -17.05 2.91
CA GLY A 49 18.04 -17.24 3.77
C GLY A 49 18.05 -16.42 5.06
N ALA A 50 16.88 -15.97 5.51
CA ALA A 50 16.74 -15.13 6.70
C ALA A 50 15.46 -15.45 7.48
N ALA A 51 15.52 -15.38 8.81
CA ALA A 51 14.33 -15.45 9.65
C ALA A 51 13.51 -14.14 9.48
N LEU A 52 12.25 -14.29 9.18
CA LEU A 52 11.30 -13.16 9.00
C LEU A 52 10.40 -13.01 10.22
N VAL A 53 10.21 -14.12 10.96
CA VAL A 53 9.35 -14.20 12.15
C VAL A 53 10.17 -14.75 13.31
N THR A 54 9.91 -14.24 14.51
CA THR A 54 10.57 -14.66 15.75
C THR A 54 9.57 -14.76 16.90
N GLY A 55 9.95 -15.44 17.97
CA GLY A 55 9.15 -15.58 19.17
C GLY A 55 8.44 -16.92 19.32
N PRO A 56 7.84 -17.16 20.51
CA PRO A 56 7.10 -18.40 20.77
C PRO A 56 5.79 -18.43 19.97
N ARG A 57 5.24 -19.63 19.72
CA ARG A 57 4.05 -19.83 18.86
C ARG A 57 2.85 -18.95 19.17
N HIS A 58 2.68 -18.59 20.44
CA HIS A 58 1.56 -17.77 20.93
C HIS A 58 1.85 -16.27 20.87
N ARG A 59 3.10 -15.86 20.55
CA ARG A 59 3.51 -14.46 20.47
C ARG A 59 4.59 -14.25 19.41
N LEU A 60 4.21 -14.50 18.18
CA LEU A 60 5.09 -14.28 17.04
C LEU A 60 5.18 -12.79 16.70
N ALA A 61 6.38 -12.34 16.37
CA ALA A 61 6.68 -10.97 15.95
C ALA A 61 7.55 -10.98 14.69
N LEU A 62 7.53 -9.89 13.96
CA LEU A 62 8.42 -9.72 12.81
C LEU A 62 9.86 -9.44 13.27
N THR A 63 10.82 -10.03 12.58
CA THR A 63 12.22 -9.60 12.67
C THR A 63 12.42 -8.27 11.93
N PRO A 64 13.56 -7.56 12.10
CA PRO A 64 13.88 -6.39 11.29
C PRO A 64 13.89 -6.69 9.77
N ALA A 65 14.32 -7.89 9.36
CA ALA A 65 14.25 -8.35 7.97
C ALA A 65 12.80 -8.57 7.54
N GLY A 66 11.98 -9.18 8.41
CA GLY A 66 10.55 -9.37 8.19
C GLY A 66 9.81 -8.04 8.04
N ALA A 67 10.06 -7.06 8.90
CA ALA A 67 9.42 -5.75 8.82
C ALA A 67 9.71 -5.03 7.49
N ARG A 68 10.97 -5.07 7.02
CA ARG A 68 11.33 -4.51 5.70
C ARG A 68 10.62 -5.21 4.55
N LEU A 69 10.60 -6.54 4.57
CA LEU A 69 9.92 -7.32 3.53
C LEU A 69 8.42 -7.06 3.54
N ALA A 70 7.78 -7.00 4.71
CA ALA A 70 6.35 -6.72 4.85
C ALA A 70 5.98 -5.36 4.25
N ALA A 71 6.75 -4.31 4.53
CA ALA A 71 6.53 -2.98 3.95
C ALA A 71 6.63 -2.99 2.42
N SER A 72 7.62 -3.72 1.87
CA SER A 72 7.78 -3.85 0.41
C SER A 72 6.64 -4.64 -0.23
N LEU A 73 6.14 -5.70 0.44
CA LEU A 73 5.06 -6.55 -0.09
C LEU A 73 3.72 -5.83 -0.09
N ALA A 74 3.42 -5.05 0.95
CA ALA A 74 2.18 -4.27 1.02
C ALA A 74 2.04 -3.38 -0.24
N GLY A 75 3.04 -2.55 -0.54
CA GLY A 75 3.01 -1.71 -1.73
C GLY A 75 2.98 -2.48 -3.05
N ALA A 76 3.70 -3.62 -3.13
CA ALA A 76 3.71 -4.45 -4.34
C ALA A 76 2.35 -5.11 -4.60
N PHE A 77 1.68 -5.64 -3.56
CA PHE A 77 0.36 -6.25 -3.69
C PHE A 77 -0.73 -5.22 -3.99
N ASP A 78 -0.64 -4.02 -3.41
CA ASP A 78 -1.53 -2.91 -3.77
C ASP A 78 -1.40 -2.54 -5.25
N GLN A 79 -0.19 -2.48 -5.79
CA GLN A 79 0.05 -2.23 -7.21
C GLN A 79 -0.50 -3.35 -8.10
N ILE A 80 -0.32 -4.62 -7.71
CA ILE A 80 -0.88 -5.76 -8.42
C ILE A 80 -2.42 -5.69 -8.41
N ALA A 81 -3.01 -5.44 -7.25
CA ALA A 81 -4.46 -5.31 -7.10
C ALA A 81 -5.03 -4.20 -7.98
N ALA A 82 -4.37 -3.04 -8.01
CA ALA A 82 -4.77 -1.91 -8.86
C ALA A 82 -4.68 -2.22 -10.37
N GLY A 83 -3.79 -3.13 -10.78
CA GLY A 83 -3.62 -3.53 -12.17
C GLY A 83 -4.56 -4.65 -12.65
N LEU A 84 -5.37 -5.25 -11.78
CA LEU A 84 -6.27 -6.34 -12.17
C LEU A 84 -7.49 -5.80 -12.92
N PRO A 85 -7.84 -6.38 -14.11
CA PRO A 85 -9.09 -6.04 -14.78
C PRO A 85 -10.28 -6.39 -13.87
N GLY A 86 -11.12 -5.40 -13.57
CA GLY A 86 -12.27 -5.60 -12.68
C GLY A 86 -12.00 -5.34 -11.20
N ALA A 87 -10.78 -5.01 -10.79
CA ALA A 87 -10.46 -4.42 -9.48
C ALA A 87 -10.88 -2.93 -9.43
N GLN A 88 -11.95 -2.57 -10.09
CA GLN A 88 -12.64 -1.30 -9.91
C GLN A 88 -13.46 -1.34 -8.60
N SER A 89 -12.79 -1.39 -7.45
CA SER A 89 -13.20 -0.47 -6.41
C SER A 89 -13.13 0.91 -7.07
N ALA A 90 -14.21 1.68 -7.04
CA ALA A 90 -14.27 3.01 -7.63
C ALA A 90 -12.91 3.67 -7.48
N GLU A 91 -12.24 4.00 -8.62
CA GLU A 91 -10.86 4.49 -8.60
C GLU A 91 -10.80 5.62 -7.61
N ALA A 92 -10.08 5.41 -6.50
CA ALA A 92 -10.03 6.42 -5.47
C ALA A 92 -9.45 7.69 -6.10
N PHE A 93 -10.13 8.80 -5.94
CA PHE A 93 -9.62 10.10 -6.38
C PHE A 93 -8.39 10.45 -5.53
N VAL A 94 -7.22 10.25 -6.10
CA VAL A 94 -5.94 10.39 -5.39
C VAL A 94 -5.50 11.84 -5.46
N VAL A 95 -5.37 12.46 -4.29
CA VAL A 95 -4.88 13.83 -4.14
C VAL A 95 -3.51 13.80 -3.49
N SER A 96 -2.50 14.29 -4.19
CA SER A 96 -1.18 14.55 -3.64
C SER A 96 -1.14 15.94 -2.99
N ALA A 97 -0.67 16.02 -1.75
CA ALA A 97 -0.57 17.28 -1.03
C ALA A 97 0.56 17.28 0.00
N PRO A 98 1.19 18.44 0.29
CA PRO A 98 2.11 18.57 1.41
C PRO A 98 1.40 18.24 2.73
N SER A 99 2.05 17.46 3.61
CA SER A 99 1.47 16.94 4.85
C SER A 99 0.81 18.04 5.70
N THR A 100 1.48 19.18 5.86
CA THR A 100 0.95 20.30 6.66
C THR A 100 -0.32 20.86 6.06
N PHE A 101 -0.40 20.98 4.73
CA PHE A 101 -1.60 21.47 4.04
C PHE A 101 -2.73 20.43 4.14
N ALA A 102 -2.39 19.17 3.91
CA ALA A 102 -3.34 18.07 4.04
C ALA A 102 -3.98 18.04 5.42
N MET A 103 -3.18 18.06 6.48
CA MET A 103 -3.67 17.99 7.86
C MET A 103 -4.47 19.22 8.29
N LYS A 104 -4.03 20.44 7.93
CA LYS A 104 -4.63 21.68 8.45
C LYS A 104 -5.78 22.20 7.59
N TRP A 105 -5.76 21.92 6.30
CA TRP A 105 -6.74 22.49 5.38
C TRP A 105 -7.60 21.45 4.67
N LEU A 106 -7.01 20.40 4.10
CA LEU A 106 -7.72 19.45 3.24
C LEU A 106 -8.56 18.47 4.06
N ILE A 107 -7.95 17.75 5.02
CA ILE A 107 -8.62 16.72 5.81
C ILE A 107 -9.85 17.25 6.57
N PRO A 108 -9.81 18.43 7.21
CA PRO A 108 -11.00 18.98 7.87
C PRO A 108 -12.18 19.31 6.93
N ARG A 109 -11.92 19.43 5.62
CA ARG A 109 -12.93 19.74 4.59
C ARG A 109 -13.44 18.51 3.84
N LEU A 110 -12.72 17.38 3.92
CA LEU A 110 -13.10 16.13 3.26
C LEU A 110 -14.52 15.63 3.60
N PRO A 111 -15.00 15.70 4.86
CA PRO A 111 -16.35 15.22 5.18
C PRO A 111 -17.42 15.84 4.28
N ARG A 112 -17.35 17.15 4.02
CA ARG A 112 -18.31 17.84 3.13
C ARG A 112 -18.22 17.35 1.68
N PHE A 113 -17.03 17.00 1.20
CA PHE A 113 -16.85 16.43 -0.14
C PHE A 113 -17.41 15.01 -0.21
N ILE A 114 -17.12 14.18 0.79
CA ILE A 114 -17.59 12.79 0.86
C ILE A 114 -19.13 12.75 0.95
N GLU A 115 -19.74 13.66 1.71
CA GLU A 115 -21.20 13.78 1.78
C GLU A 115 -21.81 14.17 0.43
N ALA A 116 -21.16 15.05 -0.32
CA ALA A 116 -21.63 15.48 -1.64
C ALA A 116 -21.37 14.45 -2.76
N HIS A 117 -20.33 13.62 -2.59
CA HIS A 117 -19.87 12.63 -3.58
C HIS A 117 -19.57 11.27 -2.92
N PRO A 118 -20.60 10.56 -2.41
CA PRO A 118 -20.41 9.32 -1.66
C PRO A 118 -19.80 8.19 -2.51
N ASP A 119 -19.97 8.25 -3.81
CA ASP A 119 -19.44 7.24 -4.74
C ASP A 119 -17.98 7.46 -5.14
N VAL A 120 -17.35 8.54 -4.67
CA VAL A 120 -15.96 8.89 -4.99
C VAL A 120 -15.07 8.69 -3.76
N PRO A 121 -14.45 7.53 -3.60
CA PRO A 121 -13.48 7.34 -2.52
C PRO A 121 -12.28 8.26 -2.75
N VAL A 122 -11.85 8.98 -1.70
CA VAL A 122 -10.70 9.90 -1.76
C VAL A 122 -9.53 9.30 -1.01
N ARG A 123 -8.36 9.32 -1.64
CA ARG A 123 -7.09 8.96 -1.03
C ARG A 123 -6.13 10.14 -1.07
N ILE A 124 -5.59 10.52 0.09
CA ILE A 124 -4.55 11.53 0.17
C ILE A 124 -3.20 10.82 0.24
N VAL A 125 -2.26 11.28 -0.58
CA VAL A 125 -0.87 10.82 -0.56
C VAL A 125 0.03 12.02 -0.26
N GLU A 126 1.10 11.77 0.47
CA GLU A 126 2.10 12.79 0.74
C GLU A 126 2.96 13.01 -0.50
N ASP A 127 3.15 14.26 -0.87
CA ASP A 127 3.98 14.61 -2.01
C ASP A 127 5.46 14.60 -1.64
N SER A 128 6.27 14.06 -2.56
CA SER A 128 7.73 14.28 -2.53
C SER A 128 8.02 15.68 -3.10
N PRO A 129 8.95 16.46 -2.52
CA PRO A 129 9.09 17.89 -2.78
C PRO A 129 9.37 18.33 -4.23
N SER A 130 9.55 17.40 -5.14
CA SER A 130 10.12 17.72 -6.45
C SER A 130 9.18 17.73 -7.65
N GLN A 131 8.10 16.98 -7.71
CA GLN A 131 6.99 17.12 -8.69
C GLN A 131 5.99 15.96 -8.53
N PRO A 132 4.66 16.22 -8.55
CA PRO A 132 3.66 15.15 -8.55
C PRO A 132 3.74 14.34 -9.85
N ASP A 133 3.84 13.02 -9.73
CA ASP A 133 3.85 12.13 -10.89
C ASP A 133 2.42 11.80 -11.32
N PHE A 134 1.94 12.49 -12.33
CA PHE A 134 0.65 12.22 -12.98
C PHE A 134 0.72 11.08 -14.01
N GLY A 135 1.92 10.61 -14.38
CA GLY A 135 2.11 9.66 -15.48
C GLY A 135 2.16 8.20 -15.09
N GLY A 136 2.53 7.87 -13.85
CA GLY A 136 2.74 6.47 -13.42
C GLY A 136 2.21 6.13 -12.04
N GLY A 137 1.87 7.13 -11.24
CA GLY A 137 1.53 6.98 -9.82
C GLY A 137 0.04 7.05 -9.47
N GLY A 138 -0.85 7.18 -10.45
CA GLY A 138 -2.30 7.26 -10.20
C GLY A 138 -2.73 8.51 -9.41
N VAL A 139 -1.97 9.61 -9.46
CA VAL A 139 -2.37 10.89 -8.89
C VAL A 139 -3.32 11.61 -9.84
N HIS A 140 -4.52 11.97 -9.34
CA HIS A 140 -5.56 12.65 -10.12
C HIS A 140 -5.53 14.17 -9.93
N ALA A 141 -5.13 14.63 -8.74
CA ALA A 141 -4.93 16.04 -8.44
C ALA A 141 -3.73 16.22 -7.52
N ALA A 142 -3.04 17.34 -7.64
CA ALA A 142 -1.95 17.68 -6.75
C ALA A 142 -2.08 19.11 -6.25
N ILE A 143 -1.76 19.31 -4.99
CA ILE A 143 -1.63 20.61 -4.35
C ILE A 143 -0.14 20.81 -4.08
N ALA A 144 0.46 21.77 -4.77
CA ALA A 144 1.89 22.00 -4.68
C ALA A 144 2.20 23.50 -4.67
N LEU A 145 3.32 23.87 -4.02
CA LEU A 145 3.86 25.21 -4.15
C LEU A 145 4.65 25.28 -5.46
N HIS A 146 4.09 25.94 -6.46
CA HIS A 146 4.72 26.06 -7.77
C HIS A 146 5.24 27.48 -8.00
N ARG A 147 6.47 27.58 -8.53
CA ARG A 147 7.08 28.83 -8.97
C ARG A 147 7.46 28.69 -10.45
N GLY A 148 6.72 29.35 -11.31
CA GLY A 148 7.00 29.30 -12.76
C GLY A 148 5.73 29.12 -13.61
N PRO A 149 5.89 28.89 -14.92
CA PRO A 149 4.76 28.64 -15.82
C PRO A 149 4.09 27.30 -15.47
N ALA A 150 2.78 27.22 -15.70
CA ALA A 150 2.02 25.98 -15.50
C ALA A 150 2.62 24.82 -16.31
N PRO A 151 2.74 23.62 -15.74
CA PRO A 151 3.20 22.46 -16.50
C PRO A 151 2.28 22.17 -17.69
N ALA A 152 2.86 21.80 -18.83
CA ALA A 152 2.10 21.48 -20.04
C ALA A 152 1.18 20.26 -19.80
N GLY A 153 -0.06 20.35 -20.29
CA GLY A 153 -1.05 19.27 -20.19
C GLY A 153 -1.81 19.18 -18.87
N LEU A 154 -1.58 20.08 -17.93
CA LEU A 154 -2.31 20.13 -16.66
C LEU A 154 -3.24 21.35 -16.59
N ALA A 155 -4.43 21.17 -16.02
CA ALA A 155 -5.27 22.29 -15.59
C ALA A 155 -4.77 22.79 -14.24
N VAL A 156 -4.39 24.08 -14.17
CA VAL A 156 -3.84 24.68 -12.95
C VAL A 156 -4.74 25.80 -12.47
N THR A 157 -5.07 25.78 -11.18
CA THR A 157 -5.81 26.83 -10.49
C THR A 157 -4.97 27.34 -9.33
N ALA A 158 -4.69 28.64 -9.30
CA ALA A 158 -4.02 29.28 -8.17
C ALA A 158 -5.04 29.68 -7.09
N PHE A 159 -4.65 29.54 -5.82
CA PHE A 159 -5.46 29.96 -4.66
C PHE A 159 -4.57 30.46 -3.52
#